data_0b032148799508f99fe632ad969c65c3
#
_entry.id   0b032148799508f99fe632ad969c65c3
#
_cell.length_a   1.000
_cell.length_b   1.000
_cell.length_c   1.000
_cell.angle_alpha   90.00
_cell.angle_beta   90.00
_cell.angle_gamma   90.00
#
_symmetry.space_group_name_H-M   'P 1'
#
loop_
_entity.id
_entity.type
_entity.pdbx_description
1 polymer ?
#
loop_
_entity_poly.entity_id
_entity_poly.type
_entity_poly.pdbx_seq_one_letter_code
_entity_poly.pdbx_strand_id
1 'polypeptide(L)'
;MRMTPSGNSRLKPKGHGLTSQNMNSLTLREKEKLRRRKQILAAARRVFARKGFHKSTLIEIAREAHLGKATLYWYFANKARLYRAVFEDAIDEQLRTVQQAIEDTPDCRSRLEAIARGQLKHFARNQYLLRVSGLEAGAPGEEMRRDLKGFMIHKYGLYTELLERIFTSGVENGEIKAIDVGRMAHVFIAVLHSIAWYWHLRGVRPQPEDEARQVCDIIFEGLGNR
;
A
#
# COMPACT_ATOMS: atom_id res chain seq x y z
N MET A 1 5.51 30.66 43.83
CA MET A 1 4.34 30.48 42.93
C MET A 1 4.68 29.39 41.94
N ARG A 2 4.20 28.16 42.18
CA ARG A 2 4.56 27.00 41.38
C ARG A 2 3.54 26.85 40.25
N MET A 3 3.98 26.89 38.98
CA MET A 3 3.16 26.57 37.83
C MET A 3 3.30 25.08 37.53
N THR A 4 2.17 24.36 37.55
CA THR A 4 2.02 22.98 37.12
C THR A 4 1.85 22.94 35.60
N PRO A 5 2.47 21.97 34.85
CA PRO A 5 2.20 21.81 33.45
C PRO A 5 0.96 20.93 33.24
N SER A 6 0.00 21.50 32.51
CA SER A 6 -1.28 20.87 32.12
C SER A 6 -1.11 19.95 30.96
N GLY A 7 -1.67 18.73 31.11
CA GLY A 7 -2.46 18.03 30.11
C GLY A 7 -1.84 17.65 28.77
N ASN A 8 -1.12 16.52 28.73
CA ASN A 8 -0.77 15.79 27.49
C ASN A 8 -1.99 15.00 27.00
N SER A 9 -2.82 15.61 26.14
CA SER A 9 -3.91 14.90 25.45
C SER A 9 -3.34 14.05 24.30
N ARG A 10 -3.13 12.78 24.59
CA ARG A 10 -2.79 11.76 23.59
C ARG A 10 -3.95 11.64 22.59
N LEU A 11 -3.79 12.20 21.41
CA LEU A 11 -4.60 11.91 20.24
C LEU A 11 -4.33 10.44 19.82
N LYS A 12 -5.27 9.57 20.15
CA LYS A 12 -5.26 8.17 19.64
C LYS A 12 -5.50 8.22 18.14
N PRO A 13 -4.64 7.61 17.30
CA PRO A 13 -4.90 7.50 15.87
C PRO A 13 -6.08 6.56 15.65
N LYS A 14 -7.15 7.06 15.04
CA LYS A 14 -8.25 6.24 14.50
C LYS A 14 -7.78 5.53 13.22
N GLY A 15 -6.86 4.60 13.34
CA GLY A 15 -6.51 3.68 12.27
C GLY A 15 -7.49 2.52 12.25
N HIS A 16 -8.29 2.38 11.20
CA HIS A 16 -9.22 1.27 11.01
C HIS A 16 -8.47 0.01 10.48
N GLY A 17 -7.37 -0.36 11.10
CA GLY A 17 -6.76 -1.68 10.94
C GLY A 17 -7.39 -2.65 11.94
N LEU A 18 -8.21 -3.58 11.48
CA LEU A 18 -8.71 -4.67 12.33
C LEU A 18 -7.53 -5.59 12.66
N THR A 19 -7.03 -5.50 13.89
CA THR A 19 -6.06 -6.45 14.44
C THR A 19 -6.75 -7.79 14.71
N SER A 20 -5.97 -8.90 14.76
CA SER A 20 -6.50 -10.24 15.02
C SER A 20 -7.34 -10.33 16.32
N GLN A 21 -7.04 -9.50 17.31
CA GLN A 21 -7.82 -9.40 18.55
C GLN A 21 -9.22 -8.81 18.36
N ASN A 22 -9.38 -7.85 17.43
CA ASN A 22 -10.69 -7.27 17.09
C ASN A 22 -11.57 -8.22 16.27
N MET A 23 -10.99 -9.19 15.56
CA MET A 23 -11.78 -10.16 14.76
C MET A 23 -12.53 -11.17 15.63
N ASN A 24 -12.02 -11.50 16.81
CA ASN A 24 -12.68 -12.45 17.73
C ASN A 24 -13.92 -11.88 18.40
N SER A 25 -14.01 -10.56 18.54
CA SER A 25 -15.17 -9.86 19.16
C SER A 25 -16.33 -9.60 18.19
N LEU A 26 -16.15 -9.84 16.87
CA LEU A 26 -17.18 -9.61 15.88
C LEU A 26 -18.26 -10.68 15.93
N THR A 27 -19.52 -10.25 15.76
CA THR A 27 -20.67 -11.16 15.57
C THR A 27 -20.53 -11.97 14.28
N LEU A 28 -21.20 -13.10 14.20
CA LEU A 28 -21.26 -13.91 12.96
C LEU A 28 -21.71 -13.10 11.76
N ARG A 29 -22.67 -12.19 11.94
CA ARG A 29 -23.20 -11.33 10.88
C ARG A 29 -22.16 -10.33 10.38
N GLU A 30 -21.37 -9.74 11.27
CA GLU A 30 -20.27 -8.84 10.92
C GLU A 30 -19.14 -9.58 10.20
N LYS A 31 -18.78 -10.77 10.66
CA LYS A 31 -17.80 -11.64 10.00
C LYS A 31 -18.24 -11.98 8.56
N GLU A 32 -19.49 -12.36 8.38
CA GLU A 32 -20.04 -12.65 7.04
C GLU A 32 -20.07 -11.40 6.15
N LYS A 33 -20.45 -10.24 6.68
CA LYS A 33 -20.39 -8.96 5.96
C LYS A 33 -18.98 -8.63 5.48
N LEU A 34 -17.99 -8.79 6.35
CA LEU A 34 -16.57 -8.56 6.00
C LEU A 34 -16.09 -9.58 4.96
N ARG A 35 -16.43 -10.85 5.11
CA ARG A 35 -16.09 -11.91 4.15
C ARG A 35 -16.66 -11.59 2.76
N ARG A 36 -17.93 -11.22 2.68
CA ARG A 36 -18.58 -10.83 1.42
C ARG A 36 -17.93 -9.60 0.80
N ARG A 37 -17.63 -8.58 1.61
CA ARG A 37 -16.94 -7.39 1.12
C ARG A 37 -15.57 -7.75 0.51
N LYS A 38 -14.77 -8.58 1.19
CA LYS A 38 -13.48 -9.07 0.65
C LYS A 38 -13.65 -9.85 -0.66
N GLN A 39 -14.67 -10.71 -0.75
CA GLN A 39 -15.01 -11.46 -1.97
C GLN A 39 -15.29 -10.52 -3.15
N ILE A 40 -16.07 -9.46 -2.93
CA ILE A 40 -16.36 -8.45 -3.95
C ILE A 40 -15.10 -7.71 -4.37
N LEU A 41 -14.26 -7.25 -3.42
CA LEU A 41 -13.02 -6.55 -3.72
C LEU A 41 -12.05 -7.41 -4.54
N ALA A 42 -11.90 -8.69 -4.20
CA ALA A 42 -11.06 -9.63 -4.94
C ALA A 42 -11.56 -9.84 -6.38
N ALA A 43 -12.86 -10.00 -6.58
CA ALA A 43 -13.46 -10.12 -7.91
C ALA A 43 -13.29 -8.82 -8.72
N ALA A 44 -13.50 -7.67 -8.09
CA ALA A 44 -13.32 -6.37 -8.73
C ALA A 44 -11.86 -6.14 -9.15
N ARG A 45 -10.88 -6.52 -8.33
CA ARG A 45 -9.45 -6.48 -8.69
C ARG A 45 -9.19 -7.24 -10.00
N ARG A 46 -9.70 -8.49 -10.12
CA ARG A 46 -9.52 -9.32 -11.33
C ARG A 46 -10.15 -8.68 -12.57
N VAL A 47 -11.38 -8.16 -12.44
CA VAL A 47 -12.08 -7.53 -13.56
C VAL A 47 -11.41 -6.23 -13.99
N PHE A 48 -11.02 -5.36 -13.03
CA PHE A 48 -10.31 -4.12 -13.32
C PHE A 48 -8.91 -4.38 -13.93
N ALA A 49 -8.21 -5.40 -13.48
CA ALA A 49 -6.91 -5.77 -14.06
C ALA A 49 -7.03 -6.19 -15.52
N ARG A 50 -8.08 -6.96 -15.87
CA ARG A 50 -8.30 -7.43 -17.25
C ARG A 50 -8.81 -6.35 -18.19
N LYS A 51 -9.76 -5.53 -17.74
CA LYS A 51 -10.53 -4.61 -18.62
C LYS A 51 -10.30 -3.13 -18.37
N GLY A 52 -9.63 -2.78 -17.27
CA GLY A 52 -9.55 -1.41 -16.79
C GLY A 52 -10.87 -0.91 -16.18
N PHE A 53 -10.86 0.33 -15.67
CA PHE A 53 -12.03 0.94 -15.03
C PHE A 53 -13.19 1.14 -16.00
N HIS A 54 -12.94 1.76 -17.17
CA HIS A 54 -14.02 2.20 -18.07
C HIS A 54 -14.79 1.03 -18.69
N LYS A 55 -14.10 0.00 -19.17
CA LYS A 55 -14.71 -1.16 -19.85
C LYS A 55 -15.32 -2.20 -18.91
N SER A 56 -15.15 -2.04 -17.59
CA SER A 56 -15.71 -2.95 -16.58
C SER A 56 -17.11 -2.53 -16.15
N THR A 57 -17.93 -3.49 -15.74
CA THR A 57 -19.28 -3.25 -15.22
C THR A 57 -19.49 -3.92 -13.86
N LEU A 58 -20.39 -3.34 -13.03
CA LEU A 58 -20.75 -3.96 -11.75
C LEU A 58 -21.42 -5.33 -11.92
N ILE A 59 -22.10 -5.56 -13.05
CA ILE A 59 -22.72 -6.86 -13.37
C ILE A 59 -21.66 -7.93 -13.59
N GLU A 60 -20.60 -7.62 -14.34
CA GLU A 60 -19.47 -8.53 -14.52
C GLU A 60 -18.75 -8.84 -13.20
N ILE A 61 -18.58 -7.81 -12.35
CA ILE A 61 -17.96 -7.99 -11.03
C ILE A 61 -18.84 -8.84 -10.12
N ALA A 62 -20.16 -8.66 -10.14
CA ALA A 62 -21.10 -9.50 -9.38
C ALA A 62 -21.01 -10.98 -9.81
N ARG A 63 -20.97 -11.23 -11.13
CA ARG A 63 -20.79 -12.57 -11.72
C ARG A 63 -19.46 -13.19 -11.31
N GLU A 64 -18.36 -12.43 -11.42
CA GLU A 64 -17.01 -12.85 -11.00
C GLU A 64 -16.93 -13.13 -9.48
N ALA A 65 -17.73 -12.43 -8.69
CA ALA A 65 -17.84 -12.63 -7.25
C ALA A 65 -18.84 -13.74 -6.88
N HIS A 66 -19.50 -14.40 -7.84
CA HIS A 66 -20.58 -15.35 -7.58
C HIS A 66 -21.69 -14.79 -6.69
N LEU A 67 -22.07 -13.53 -6.93
CA LEU A 67 -23.11 -12.81 -6.17
C LEU A 67 -24.18 -12.26 -7.10
N GLY A 68 -25.40 -12.14 -6.58
CA GLY A 68 -26.47 -11.42 -7.26
C GLY A 68 -26.18 -9.92 -7.39
N LYS A 69 -26.65 -9.29 -8.47
CA LYS A 69 -26.51 -7.85 -8.72
C LYS A 69 -26.98 -7.01 -7.52
N ALA A 70 -28.16 -7.33 -6.94
CA ALA A 70 -28.71 -6.63 -5.78
C ALA A 70 -27.77 -6.67 -4.57
N THR A 71 -27.14 -7.83 -4.31
CA THR A 71 -26.16 -7.99 -3.24
C THR A 71 -24.98 -7.07 -3.44
N LEU A 72 -24.43 -6.97 -4.66
CA LEU A 72 -23.30 -6.09 -4.93
C LEU A 72 -23.67 -4.62 -4.71
N TYR A 73 -24.82 -4.17 -5.20
CA TYR A 73 -25.30 -2.80 -5.01
C TYR A 73 -25.55 -2.44 -3.54
N TRP A 74 -25.88 -3.41 -2.71
CA TRP A 74 -25.98 -3.19 -1.27
C TRP A 74 -24.64 -2.86 -0.61
N TYR A 75 -23.53 -3.42 -1.11
CA TYR A 75 -22.18 -3.11 -0.64
C TYR A 75 -21.60 -1.84 -1.26
N PHE A 76 -21.84 -1.62 -2.54
CA PHE A 76 -21.21 -0.54 -3.32
C PHE A 76 -22.25 0.13 -4.24
N ALA A 77 -22.61 1.37 -3.92
CA ALA A 77 -23.62 2.11 -4.63
C ALA A 77 -23.30 2.34 -6.13
N ASN A 78 -22.04 2.42 -6.49
CA ASN A 78 -21.58 2.59 -7.88
C ASN A 78 -20.18 2.03 -8.11
N LYS A 79 -19.78 1.97 -9.39
CA LYS A 79 -18.48 1.45 -9.81
C LYS A 79 -17.31 2.28 -9.27
N ALA A 80 -17.48 3.60 -9.16
CA ALA A 80 -16.46 4.50 -8.65
C ALA A 80 -16.11 4.22 -7.17
N ARG A 81 -17.15 4.05 -6.33
CA ARG A 81 -16.95 3.69 -4.91
C ARG A 81 -16.32 2.31 -4.74
N LEU A 82 -16.69 1.34 -5.59
CA LEU A 82 -16.05 0.03 -5.57
C LEU A 82 -14.58 0.12 -5.98
N TYR A 83 -14.27 0.87 -7.04
CA TYR A 83 -12.91 1.07 -7.51
C TYR A 83 -12.02 1.72 -6.44
N ARG A 84 -12.52 2.79 -5.81
CA ARG A 84 -11.85 3.43 -4.68
C ARG A 84 -11.58 2.44 -3.54
N ALA A 85 -12.58 1.65 -3.15
CA ALA A 85 -12.42 0.66 -2.09
C ALA A 85 -11.41 -0.43 -2.43
N VAL A 86 -11.32 -0.85 -3.70
CA VAL A 86 -10.30 -1.78 -4.19
C VAL A 86 -8.90 -1.18 -4.08
N PHE A 87 -8.77 0.10 -4.41
CA PHE A 87 -7.51 0.82 -4.32
C PHE A 87 -7.06 0.99 -2.85
N GLU A 88 -7.97 1.44 -1.98
CA GLU A 88 -7.72 1.59 -0.54
C GLU A 88 -7.30 0.26 0.10
N ASP A 89 -8.00 -0.83 -0.21
CA ASP A 89 -7.70 -2.17 0.31
C ASP A 89 -6.32 -2.68 -0.15
N ALA A 90 -5.93 -2.40 -1.39
CA ALA A 90 -4.61 -2.77 -1.90
C ALA A 90 -3.48 -2.03 -1.19
N ILE A 91 -3.62 -0.73 -0.94
CA ILE A 91 -2.63 0.07 -0.22
C ILE A 91 -2.56 -0.35 1.26
N ASP A 92 -3.70 -0.61 1.90
CA ASP A 92 -3.74 -1.10 3.28
C ASP A 92 -3.09 -2.49 3.41
N GLU A 93 -3.29 -3.38 2.43
CA GLU A 93 -2.62 -4.68 2.35
C GLU A 93 -1.10 -4.51 2.23
N GLN A 94 -0.65 -3.61 1.37
CA GLN A 94 0.77 -3.29 1.20
C GLN A 94 1.41 -2.82 2.51
N LEU A 95 0.79 -1.85 3.19
CA LEU A 95 1.32 -1.33 4.46
C LEU A 95 1.40 -2.42 5.54
N ARG A 96 0.39 -3.30 5.65
CA ARG A 96 0.44 -4.43 6.57
C ARG A 96 1.57 -5.40 6.25
N THR A 97 1.76 -5.72 4.97
CA THR A 97 2.84 -6.61 4.52
C THR A 97 4.21 -6.04 4.87
N VAL A 98 4.39 -4.73 4.66
CA VAL A 98 5.62 -4.02 5.00
C VAL A 98 5.87 -4.04 6.52
N GLN A 99 4.85 -3.71 7.33
CA GLN A 99 4.97 -3.72 8.79
C GLN A 99 5.35 -5.11 9.32
N GLN A 100 4.71 -6.16 8.83
CA GLN A 100 5.04 -7.54 9.21
C GLN A 100 6.45 -7.94 8.80
N ALA A 101 6.89 -7.52 7.61
CA ALA A 101 8.21 -7.90 7.10
C ALA A 101 9.37 -7.33 7.93
N ILE A 102 9.18 -6.26 8.68
CA ILE A 102 10.23 -5.61 9.48
C ILE A 102 10.26 -6.08 10.94
N GLU A 103 9.17 -6.73 11.44
CA GLU A 103 9.09 -7.17 12.84
C GLU A 103 10.18 -8.19 13.19
N ASP A 104 10.54 -9.07 12.25
CA ASP A 104 11.50 -10.16 12.45
C ASP A 104 12.91 -9.86 11.89
N THR A 105 13.17 -8.61 11.44
CA THR A 105 14.44 -8.24 10.79
C THR A 105 15.27 -7.31 11.68
N PRO A 106 16.54 -7.69 12.03
CA PRO A 106 17.30 -6.97 13.05
C PRO A 106 17.95 -5.68 12.55
N ASP A 107 18.48 -5.64 11.34
CA ASP A 107 19.33 -4.56 10.81
C ASP A 107 18.63 -3.73 9.73
N CYS A 108 19.16 -2.52 9.47
CA CYS A 108 18.61 -1.56 8.52
C CYS A 108 18.53 -2.13 7.10
N ARG A 109 19.61 -2.79 6.62
CA ARG A 109 19.67 -3.35 5.26
C ARG A 109 18.60 -4.42 5.05
N SER A 110 18.51 -5.39 5.97
CA SER A 110 17.54 -6.49 5.89
C SER A 110 16.10 -5.98 5.95
N ARG A 111 15.82 -4.94 6.75
CA ARG A 111 14.50 -4.28 6.79
C ARG A 111 14.16 -3.63 5.46
N LEU A 112 15.07 -2.86 4.88
CA LEU A 112 14.84 -2.19 3.59
C LEU A 112 14.68 -3.19 2.45
N GLU A 113 15.45 -4.28 2.45
CA GLU A 113 15.31 -5.36 1.45
C GLU A 113 13.94 -6.07 1.60
N ALA A 114 13.50 -6.37 2.81
CA ALA A 114 12.19 -6.97 3.06
C ALA A 114 11.05 -6.04 2.58
N ILE A 115 11.17 -4.73 2.83
CA ILE A 115 10.24 -3.70 2.35
C ILE A 115 10.24 -3.65 0.82
N ALA A 116 11.42 -3.55 0.20
CA ALA A 116 11.56 -3.49 -1.26
C ALA A 116 10.91 -4.71 -1.92
N ARG A 117 11.25 -5.91 -1.45
CA ARG A 117 10.69 -7.17 -1.93
C ARG A 117 9.16 -7.23 -1.78
N GLY A 118 8.64 -6.86 -0.61
CA GLY A 118 7.20 -6.82 -0.34
C GLY A 118 6.47 -5.85 -1.27
N GLN A 119 7.02 -4.66 -1.46
CA GLN A 119 6.45 -3.63 -2.33
C GLN A 119 6.50 -4.01 -3.80
N LEU A 120 7.62 -4.53 -4.28
CA LEU A 120 7.76 -5.00 -5.66
C LEU A 120 6.84 -6.18 -5.96
N LYS A 121 6.69 -7.15 -5.03
CA LYS A 121 5.67 -8.20 -5.12
C LYS A 121 4.25 -7.63 -5.19
N HIS A 122 3.97 -6.62 -4.39
CA HIS A 122 2.67 -5.94 -4.43
C HIS A 122 2.41 -5.29 -5.79
N PHE A 123 3.37 -4.59 -6.37
CA PHE A 123 3.25 -4.00 -7.70
C PHE A 123 3.10 -5.07 -8.80
N ALA A 124 3.86 -6.16 -8.73
CA ALA A 124 3.74 -7.25 -9.68
C ALA A 124 2.33 -7.87 -9.71
N ARG A 125 1.67 -7.98 -8.55
CA ARG A 125 0.31 -8.50 -8.41
C ARG A 125 -0.78 -7.48 -8.77
N ASN A 126 -0.49 -6.20 -8.63
CA ASN A 126 -1.46 -5.10 -8.72
C ASN A 126 -1.09 -4.07 -9.80
N GLN A 127 -0.58 -4.52 -10.95
CA GLN A 127 -0.14 -3.64 -12.05
C GLN A 127 -1.23 -2.64 -12.50
N TYR A 128 -2.51 -2.97 -12.32
CA TYR A 128 -3.62 -2.07 -12.62
C TYR A 128 -3.59 -0.78 -11.78
N LEU A 129 -2.93 -0.79 -10.61
CA LEU A 129 -2.78 0.41 -9.77
C LEU A 129 -1.86 1.45 -10.42
N LEU A 130 -0.93 1.04 -11.24
CA LEU A 130 -0.05 1.96 -11.99
C LEU A 130 -0.87 2.83 -12.97
N ARG A 131 -2.00 2.32 -13.45
CA ARG A 131 -2.93 3.06 -14.33
C ARG A 131 -3.68 4.19 -13.61
N VAL A 132 -3.75 4.14 -12.27
CA VAL A 132 -4.40 5.18 -11.45
C VAL A 132 -3.57 6.45 -11.38
N SER A 133 -2.25 6.35 -11.53
CA SER A 133 -1.35 7.51 -11.50
C SER A 133 -1.58 8.53 -12.63
N GLY A 134 -2.52 8.28 -13.53
CA GLY A 134 -3.00 9.25 -14.50
C GLY A 134 -2.18 9.37 -15.79
N LEU A 135 -1.19 8.51 -15.98
CA LEU A 135 -0.33 8.50 -17.17
C LEU A 135 -0.89 7.66 -18.32
N GLU A 136 -1.91 6.81 -18.07
CA GLU A 136 -2.55 6.02 -19.13
C GLU A 136 -3.97 6.49 -19.46
N ALA A 137 -4.32 6.38 -20.74
CA ALA A 137 -5.69 6.53 -21.23
C ALA A 137 -6.58 5.45 -20.54
N GLY A 138 -7.54 5.89 -19.71
CA GLY A 138 -8.41 4.99 -18.95
C GLY A 138 -8.31 5.13 -17.44
N ALA A 139 -7.55 6.11 -16.95
CA ALA A 139 -7.59 6.53 -15.55
C ALA A 139 -9.00 6.99 -15.16
N PRO A 140 -9.44 6.74 -13.91
CA PRO A 140 -10.71 7.25 -13.42
C PRO A 140 -10.77 8.79 -13.52
N GLY A 141 -11.98 9.32 -13.70
CA GLY A 141 -12.23 10.75 -13.87
C GLY A 141 -11.63 11.62 -12.75
N GLU A 142 -11.59 12.91 -13.00
CA GLU A 142 -10.91 13.89 -12.14
C GLU A 142 -11.46 13.96 -10.71
N GLU A 143 -12.76 13.72 -10.52
CA GLU A 143 -13.40 13.64 -9.22
C GLU A 143 -12.82 12.48 -8.39
N MET A 144 -12.71 11.30 -8.99
CA MET A 144 -12.11 10.13 -8.34
C MET A 144 -10.63 10.36 -7.99
N ARG A 145 -9.87 11.04 -8.86
CA ARG A 145 -8.48 11.39 -8.58
C ARG A 145 -8.35 12.33 -7.40
N ARG A 146 -9.27 13.30 -7.25
CA ARG A 146 -9.31 14.20 -6.09
C ARG A 146 -9.62 13.45 -4.80
N ASP A 147 -10.61 12.55 -4.82
CA ASP A 147 -10.98 11.74 -3.66
C ASP A 147 -9.85 10.81 -3.21
N LEU A 148 -9.14 10.20 -4.17
CA LEU A 148 -8.00 9.33 -3.88
C LEU A 148 -6.77 10.11 -3.42
N LYS A 149 -6.60 11.37 -3.84
CA LYS A 149 -5.43 12.19 -3.53
C LYS A 149 -5.23 12.35 -2.02
N GLY A 150 -6.27 12.71 -1.28
CA GLY A 150 -6.19 12.86 0.18
C GLY A 150 -5.83 11.55 0.89
N PHE A 151 -6.44 10.44 0.47
CA PHE A 151 -6.10 9.11 0.97
C PHE A 151 -4.64 8.76 0.66
N MET A 152 -4.18 8.98 -0.57
CA MET A 152 -2.81 8.71 -1.00
C MET A 152 -1.79 9.53 -0.21
N ILE A 153 -2.01 10.83 -0.03
CA ILE A 153 -1.12 11.70 0.75
C ILE A 153 -0.98 11.17 2.18
N HIS A 154 -2.10 10.80 2.82
CA HIS A 154 -2.07 10.24 4.17
C HIS A 154 -1.30 8.92 4.24
N LYS A 155 -1.56 7.98 3.33
CA LYS A 155 -0.89 6.67 3.31
C LYS A 155 0.60 6.79 2.94
N TYR A 156 0.92 7.70 2.03
CA TYR A 156 2.30 8.01 1.68
C TYR A 156 3.06 8.57 2.89
N GLY A 157 2.43 9.48 3.67
CA GLY A 157 3.00 9.99 4.91
C GLY A 157 3.31 8.88 5.91
N LEU A 158 2.37 7.97 6.17
CA LEU A 158 2.61 6.82 7.06
C LEU A 158 3.76 5.93 6.59
N TYR A 159 3.90 5.78 5.29
CA TYR A 159 4.96 4.96 4.71
C TYR A 159 6.33 5.65 4.78
N THR A 160 6.39 6.95 4.50
CA THR A 160 7.63 7.73 4.67
C THR A 160 8.08 7.77 6.13
N GLU A 161 7.18 8.00 7.09
CA GLU A 161 7.50 7.95 8.52
C GLU A 161 8.07 6.61 8.97
N LEU A 162 7.58 5.50 8.40
CA LEU A 162 8.13 4.16 8.67
C LEU A 162 9.56 4.03 8.15
N LEU A 163 9.81 4.46 6.91
CA LEU A 163 11.14 4.41 6.30
C LEU A 163 12.12 5.34 7.00
N GLU A 164 11.69 6.55 7.37
CA GLU A 164 12.50 7.50 8.13
C GLU A 164 12.99 6.90 9.45
N ARG A 165 12.13 6.21 10.20
CA ARG A 165 12.52 5.51 11.44
C ARG A 165 13.58 4.43 11.17
N ILE A 166 13.45 3.68 10.07
CA ILE A 166 14.42 2.64 9.73
C ILE A 166 15.76 3.26 9.36
N PHE A 167 15.77 4.31 8.53
CA PHE A 167 17.00 5.03 8.17
C PHE A 167 17.64 5.71 9.38
N THR A 168 16.83 6.34 10.26
CA THR A 168 17.33 6.94 11.51
C THR A 168 18.03 5.90 12.37
N SER A 169 17.40 4.74 12.59
CA SER A 169 18.03 3.64 13.34
C SER A 169 19.35 3.16 12.69
N GLY A 170 19.37 3.06 11.35
CA GLY A 170 20.60 2.69 10.63
C GLY A 170 21.73 3.71 10.77
N VAL A 171 21.41 5.02 10.82
CA VAL A 171 22.42 6.07 11.10
C VAL A 171 22.90 6.00 12.55
N GLU A 172 21.98 5.88 13.51
CA GLU A 172 22.29 5.79 14.95
C GLU A 172 23.15 4.58 15.30
N ASN A 173 22.91 3.45 14.63
CA ASN A 173 23.68 2.22 14.81
C ASN A 173 25.00 2.19 14.00
N GLY A 174 25.29 3.22 13.20
CA GLY A 174 26.48 3.27 12.35
C GLY A 174 26.46 2.35 11.13
N GLU A 175 25.29 1.79 10.78
CA GLU A 175 25.11 0.91 9.60
C GLU A 175 25.16 1.69 8.29
N ILE A 176 24.75 2.95 8.30
CA ILE A 176 24.77 3.87 7.16
C ILE A 176 25.32 5.25 7.58
N LYS A 177 25.83 6.01 6.62
CA LYS A 177 26.33 7.37 6.82
C LYS A 177 25.21 8.30 7.28
N ALA A 178 25.60 9.38 7.97
CA ALA A 178 24.67 10.47 8.25
C ALA A 178 24.11 11.07 6.96
N ILE A 179 22.79 11.03 6.81
CA ILE A 179 22.05 11.46 5.63
C ILE A 179 20.77 12.22 6.03
N ASP A 180 20.19 12.94 5.09
CA ASP A 180 18.80 13.42 5.20
C ASP A 180 17.85 12.23 5.06
N VAL A 181 17.39 11.67 6.18
CA VAL A 181 16.57 10.45 6.21
C VAL A 181 15.23 10.64 5.52
N GLY A 182 14.64 11.86 5.59
CA GLY A 182 13.39 12.17 4.90
C GLY A 182 13.56 12.13 3.38
N ARG A 183 14.62 12.75 2.85
CA ARG A 183 14.93 12.67 1.42
C ARG A 183 15.23 11.24 0.99
N MET A 184 15.95 10.48 1.79
CA MET A 184 16.29 9.11 1.45
C MET A 184 15.05 8.20 1.43
N ALA A 185 14.09 8.39 2.34
CA ALA A 185 12.81 7.70 2.29
C ALA A 185 12.08 7.94 0.96
N HIS A 186 12.05 9.18 0.48
CA HIS A 186 11.45 9.52 -0.82
C HIS A 186 12.21 8.90 -2.00
N VAL A 187 13.55 8.94 -1.98
CA VAL A 187 14.40 8.31 -3.02
C VAL A 187 14.13 6.81 -3.08
N PHE A 188 14.09 6.14 -1.92
CA PHE A 188 13.81 4.71 -1.85
C PHE A 188 12.46 4.35 -2.47
N ILE A 189 11.41 5.08 -2.11
CA ILE A 189 10.07 4.90 -2.70
C ILE A 189 10.10 5.13 -4.21
N ALA A 190 10.75 6.20 -4.66
CA ALA A 190 10.82 6.56 -6.08
C ALA A 190 11.53 5.49 -6.93
N VAL A 191 12.60 4.91 -6.42
CA VAL A 191 13.33 3.82 -7.12
C VAL A 191 12.41 2.60 -7.28
N LEU A 192 11.71 2.17 -6.23
CA LEU A 192 10.79 1.03 -6.31
C LEU A 192 9.63 1.27 -7.28
N HIS A 193 9.10 2.51 -7.31
CA HIS A 193 8.07 2.89 -8.27
C HIS A 193 8.61 2.90 -9.70
N SER A 194 9.84 3.39 -9.92
CA SER A 194 10.48 3.39 -11.22
C SER A 194 10.67 1.99 -11.79
N ILE A 195 11.06 1.03 -10.95
CA ILE A 195 11.17 -0.39 -11.34
C ILE A 195 9.81 -0.94 -11.76
N ALA A 196 8.76 -0.69 -10.97
CA ALA A 196 7.41 -1.13 -11.31
C ALA A 196 6.92 -0.54 -12.64
N TRP A 197 7.22 0.74 -12.91
CA TRP A 197 6.96 1.38 -14.19
C TRP A 197 7.74 0.75 -15.33
N TYR A 198 9.02 0.46 -15.13
CA TYR A 198 9.85 -0.21 -16.13
C TYR A 198 9.25 -1.56 -16.54
N TRP A 199 8.82 -2.38 -15.59
CA TRP A 199 8.15 -3.64 -15.89
C TRP A 199 6.91 -3.43 -16.75
N HIS A 200 6.09 -2.45 -16.36
CA HIS A 200 4.84 -2.15 -17.05
C HIS A 200 5.07 -1.64 -18.48
N LEU A 201 5.98 -0.67 -18.68
CA LEU A 201 6.25 -0.06 -19.98
C LEU A 201 6.94 -1.01 -20.95
N ARG A 202 7.81 -1.88 -20.45
CA ARG A 202 8.57 -2.81 -21.28
C ARG A 202 7.93 -4.18 -21.43
N GLY A 203 6.87 -4.47 -20.67
CA GLY A 203 6.24 -5.78 -20.66
C GLY A 203 7.16 -6.90 -20.17
N VAL A 204 8.20 -6.57 -19.38
CA VAL A 204 9.13 -7.55 -18.83
C VAL A 204 8.53 -8.27 -17.64
N ARG A 205 8.97 -9.51 -17.42
CA ARG A 205 8.53 -10.30 -16.27
C ARG A 205 9.12 -9.71 -14.98
N PRO A 206 8.30 -9.38 -13.97
CA PRO A 206 8.78 -8.92 -12.67
C PRO A 206 9.68 -9.95 -11.98
N GLN A 207 10.78 -9.46 -11.37
CA GLN A 207 11.72 -10.25 -10.56
C GLN A 207 11.90 -9.58 -9.18
N PRO A 208 10.87 -9.56 -8.33
CA PRO A 208 10.85 -8.76 -7.10
C PRO A 208 11.98 -9.07 -6.12
N GLU A 209 12.45 -10.32 -6.06
CA GLU A 209 13.52 -10.75 -5.17
C GLU A 209 14.88 -10.18 -5.57
N ASP A 210 15.22 -10.32 -6.83
CA ASP A 210 16.53 -9.88 -7.36
C ASP A 210 16.59 -8.35 -7.43
N GLU A 211 15.54 -7.71 -7.89
CA GLU A 211 15.43 -6.25 -7.95
C GLU A 211 15.50 -5.61 -6.54
N ALA A 212 14.86 -6.22 -5.53
CA ALA A 212 14.94 -5.72 -4.17
C ALA A 212 16.37 -5.76 -3.63
N ARG A 213 17.10 -6.85 -3.89
CA ARG A 213 18.50 -6.99 -3.51
C ARG A 213 19.35 -5.95 -4.20
N GLN A 214 19.22 -5.81 -5.53
CA GLN A 214 19.99 -4.84 -6.31
C GLN A 214 19.76 -3.40 -5.84
N VAL A 215 18.52 -3.01 -5.52
CA VAL A 215 18.21 -1.68 -4.96
C VAL A 215 18.95 -1.47 -3.65
N CYS A 216 18.94 -2.45 -2.76
CA CYS A 216 19.64 -2.36 -1.48
C CYS A 216 21.17 -2.33 -1.67
N ASP A 217 21.73 -3.13 -2.59
CA ASP A 217 23.15 -3.10 -2.92
C ASP A 217 23.59 -1.70 -3.37
N ILE A 218 22.86 -1.09 -4.30
CA ILE A 218 23.14 0.28 -4.78
C ILE A 218 23.09 1.29 -3.63
N ILE A 219 22.08 1.21 -2.75
CA ILE A 219 21.92 2.14 -1.63
C ILE A 219 23.06 1.97 -0.63
N PHE A 220 23.39 0.74 -0.25
CA PHE A 220 24.40 0.47 0.78
C PHE A 220 25.83 0.63 0.26
N GLU A 221 26.13 0.34 -1.01
CA GLU A 221 27.42 0.66 -1.63
C GLU A 221 27.65 2.18 -1.69
N GLY A 222 26.58 2.97 -1.90
CA GLY A 222 26.63 4.43 -1.87
C GLY A 222 26.58 5.04 -0.47
N LEU A 223 25.88 4.43 0.48
CA LEU A 223 25.65 4.93 1.83
C LEU A 223 26.44 4.20 2.92
N GLY A 224 26.99 3.01 2.62
CA GLY A 224 27.74 2.21 3.58
C GLY A 224 28.95 2.96 4.13
N ASN A 225 29.20 2.82 5.44
CA ASN A 225 30.47 3.22 6.02
C ASN A 225 31.55 2.23 5.54
N ARG A 226 32.54 2.74 4.81
CA ARG A 226 33.75 1.97 4.43
C ARG A 226 34.69 1.91 5.61
#